data_3932c65e17e55b40b85df6e698f78a55
#
_entry.id   3932c65e17e55b40b85df6e698f78a55
#
_cell.length_a   1.000
_cell.length_b   1.000
_cell.length_c   1.000
_cell.angle_alpha   90.00
_cell.angle_beta   90.00
_cell.angle_gamma   90.00
#
_symmetry.space_group_name_H-M   'P 1'
#
loop_
_entity.id
_entity.type
_entity.pdbx_description
1 polymer ?
#
loop_
_entity_poly.entity_id
_entity_poly.type
_entity_poly.pdbx_seq_one_letter_code
_entity_poly.pdbx_strand_id
1 'polypeptide(L)'
;MAYGPTQMVYHNFLKTFFKMKIKLELFGASKEFSNKEYLSLDLRENSSIKDLRNKIIKYVDEKFKGNENFKKIIETSAFCSEDNNIISDNYQITKDQKIGIIPPIGGG
;
A
#
# COMPACT_ATOMS: atom_id res chain seq x y z
N MET A 1 -3.57 -1.39 -41.30
CA MET A 1 -3.20 -2.55 -40.48
C MET A 1 -3.80 -2.40 -39.10
N ALA A 2 -4.43 -3.44 -38.67
CA ALA A 2 -5.21 -3.40 -37.43
C ALA A 2 -4.42 -3.84 -36.18
N TYR A 3 -3.11 -3.82 -36.23
CA TYR A 3 -2.32 -4.31 -35.10
C TYR A 3 -2.17 -3.31 -33.97
N GLY A 4 -2.23 -2.01 -34.28
CA GLY A 4 -2.05 -0.98 -33.27
C GLY A 4 -3.03 -1.06 -32.11
N PRO A 5 -4.34 -1.08 -32.37
CA PRO A 5 -5.34 -1.20 -31.29
C PRO A 5 -5.19 -2.47 -30.48
N THR A 6 -4.92 -3.59 -31.14
CA THR A 6 -4.71 -4.88 -30.49
C THR A 6 -3.50 -4.85 -29.58
N GLN A 7 -2.40 -4.23 -30.02
CA GLN A 7 -1.20 -4.11 -29.24
C GLN A 7 -1.43 -3.22 -28.01
N MET A 8 -2.19 -2.14 -28.17
CA MET A 8 -2.50 -1.28 -27.04
C MET A 8 -3.31 -1.99 -25.97
N VAL A 9 -4.30 -2.76 -26.37
CA VAL A 9 -5.11 -3.55 -25.43
C VAL A 9 -4.24 -4.58 -24.73
N TYR A 10 -3.39 -5.27 -25.46
CA TYR A 10 -2.49 -6.26 -24.90
C TYR A 10 -1.53 -5.62 -23.89
N HIS A 11 -0.96 -4.47 -24.25
CA HIS A 11 -0.05 -3.74 -23.37
C HIS A 11 -0.72 -3.33 -22.05
N ASN A 12 -1.94 -2.81 -22.13
CA ASN A 12 -2.69 -2.43 -20.92
C ASN A 12 -3.03 -3.65 -20.06
N PHE A 13 -3.35 -4.77 -20.72
CA PHE A 13 -3.63 -6.01 -20.02
C PHE A 13 -2.39 -6.48 -19.24
N LEU A 14 -1.21 -6.46 -19.87
CA LEU A 14 0.03 -6.82 -19.20
C LEU A 14 0.33 -5.92 -18.03
N LYS A 15 0.15 -4.61 -18.17
CA LYS A 15 0.35 -3.67 -17.06
C LYS A 15 -0.56 -3.97 -15.88
N THR A 16 -1.78 -4.43 -16.16
CA THR A 16 -2.73 -4.80 -15.11
C THR A 16 -2.23 -6.01 -14.32
N PHE A 17 -1.52 -6.92 -14.96
CA PHE A 17 -0.98 -8.10 -14.29
C PHE A 17 0.36 -7.85 -13.59
N PHE A 18 1.09 -6.81 -13.98
CA PHE A 18 2.34 -6.47 -13.32
C PHE A 18 2.05 -5.72 -12.04
N LYS A 19 1.80 -6.48 -10.99
CA LYS A 19 1.56 -5.95 -9.66
C LYS A 19 2.68 -6.38 -8.74
N MET A 20 3.03 -5.48 -7.85
CA MET A 20 3.96 -5.77 -6.78
C MET A 20 3.19 -6.29 -5.59
N LYS A 21 3.76 -7.26 -4.90
CA LYS A 21 3.21 -7.74 -3.64
C LYS A 21 3.94 -7.06 -2.49
N ILE A 22 3.18 -6.35 -1.69
CA ILE A 22 3.72 -5.65 -0.53
C ILE A 22 3.24 -6.34 0.73
N LYS A 23 4.20 -6.78 1.54
CA LYS A 23 3.89 -7.30 2.87
C LYS A 23 3.96 -6.12 3.83
N LEU A 24 2.80 -5.61 4.21
CA LEU A 24 2.73 -4.48 5.13
C LEU A 24 2.77 -4.99 6.55
N GLU A 25 3.85 -4.74 7.26
CA GLU A 25 3.95 -5.08 8.67
C GLU A 25 3.20 -4.03 9.50
N LEU A 26 2.40 -4.52 10.43
CA LEU A 26 1.54 -3.68 11.25
C LEU A 26 2.16 -3.48 12.63
N PHE A 27 2.38 -2.23 13.01
CA PHE A 27 2.93 -1.87 14.32
C PHE A 27 1.94 -0.98 15.07
N GLY A 28 1.99 -1.03 16.40
CA GLY A 28 1.17 -0.18 17.24
C GLY A 28 -0.31 -0.29 16.94
N ALA A 29 -0.99 0.82 16.82
CA ALA A 29 -2.44 0.88 16.62
C ALA A 29 -2.87 0.25 15.30
N SER A 30 -1.98 0.12 14.31
CA SER A 30 -2.34 -0.49 13.03
C SER A 30 -2.51 -2.01 13.12
N LYS A 31 -2.12 -2.63 14.23
CA LYS A 31 -2.29 -4.08 14.40
C LYS A 31 -3.75 -4.51 14.34
N GLU A 32 -4.67 -3.60 14.57
CA GLU A 32 -6.10 -3.89 14.50
C GLU A 32 -6.60 -4.04 13.06
N PHE A 33 -5.79 -3.70 12.06
CA PHE A 33 -6.21 -3.82 10.65
C PHE A 33 -6.29 -5.25 10.16
N SER A 34 -5.71 -6.20 10.88
CA SER A 34 -5.69 -7.61 10.48
C SER A 34 -5.58 -8.51 11.71
N ASN A 35 -6.04 -9.76 11.59
CA ASN A 35 -5.78 -10.77 12.64
C ASN A 35 -4.37 -11.33 12.58
N LYS A 36 -3.61 -10.94 11.57
CA LYS A 36 -2.19 -11.29 11.44
C LYS A 36 -1.35 -10.06 11.75
N GLU A 37 -0.06 -10.25 11.88
CA GLU A 37 0.85 -9.14 12.12
C GLU A 37 1.16 -8.35 10.85
N TYR A 38 0.54 -8.71 9.75
CA TYR A 38 0.77 -8.06 8.46
C TYR A 38 -0.48 -8.11 7.59
N LEU A 39 -0.46 -7.27 6.54
CA LEU A 39 -1.41 -7.32 5.44
C LEU A 39 -0.64 -7.56 4.15
N SER A 40 -1.20 -8.41 3.28
CA SER A 40 -0.66 -8.57 1.93
C SER A 40 -1.47 -7.69 1.00
N LEU A 41 -0.80 -6.78 0.31
CA LEU A 41 -1.45 -5.83 -0.59
C LEU A 41 -0.81 -5.90 -1.97
N ASP A 42 -1.62 -5.76 -2.99
CA ASP A 42 -1.15 -5.66 -4.36
C ASP A 42 -1.12 -4.20 -4.77
N LEU A 43 0.00 -3.77 -5.33
CA LEU A 43 0.17 -2.43 -5.85
C LEU A 43 0.61 -2.50 -7.31
N ARG A 44 0.23 -1.51 -8.08
CA ARG A 44 0.75 -1.36 -9.43
C ARG A 44 2.24 -1.09 -9.40
N GLU A 45 2.93 -1.58 -10.41
CA GLU A 45 4.34 -1.27 -10.60
C GLU A 45 4.57 0.24 -10.57
N ASN A 46 5.66 0.65 -9.94
CA ASN A 46 6.04 2.06 -9.76
C ASN A 46 5.07 2.90 -8.92
N SER A 47 4.32 2.25 -8.04
CA SER A 47 3.52 2.98 -7.06
C SER A 47 4.40 3.66 -6.02
N SER A 48 3.94 4.80 -5.53
CA SER A 48 4.62 5.51 -4.45
C SER A 48 4.10 5.05 -3.10
N ILE A 49 4.77 5.49 -2.04
CA ILE A 49 4.28 5.29 -0.67
C ILE A 49 2.93 5.98 -0.49
N LYS A 50 2.72 7.13 -1.13
CA LYS A 50 1.41 7.79 -1.12
C LYS A 50 0.33 6.88 -1.68
N ASP A 51 0.63 6.17 -2.77
CA ASP A 51 -0.29 5.21 -3.37
C ASP A 51 -0.56 4.05 -2.42
N LEU A 52 0.46 3.57 -1.71
CA LEU A 52 0.30 2.54 -0.70
C LEU A 52 -0.62 3.02 0.42
N ARG A 53 -0.40 4.24 0.92
CA ARG A 53 -1.26 4.83 1.95
C ARG A 53 -2.71 4.86 1.51
N ASN A 54 -2.96 5.30 0.29
CA ASN A 54 -4.31 5.34 -0.28
C ASN A 54 -4.92 3.93 -0.42
N LYS A 55 -4.11 2.95 -0.77
CA LYS A 55 -4.54 1.55 -0.86
C LYS A 55 -4.97 1.01 0.50
N ILE A 56 -4.23 1.34 1.54
CA ILE A 56 -4.56 0.91 2.90
C ILE A 56 -5.86 1.58 3.36
N ILE A 57 -6.04 2.86 3.07
CA ILE A 57 -7.28 3.57 3.39
C ILE A 57 -8.47 2.89 2.72
N LYS A 58 -8.33 2.54 1.46
CA LYS A 58 -9.39 1.85 0.71
C LYS A 58 -9.72 0.50 1.34
N TYR A 59 -8.69 -0.25 1.73
CA TYR A 59 -8.87 -1.54 2.41
C TYR A 59 -9.68 -1.37 3.70
N VAL A 60 -9.33 -0.37 4.49
CA VAL A 60 -10.01 -0.08 5.76
C VAL A 60 -11.45 0.37 5.52
N ASP A 61 -11.68 1.19 4.50
CA ASP A 61 -13.03 1.62 4.14
C ASP A 61 -13.92 0.43 3.81
N GLU A 62 -13.41 -0.52 3.05
CA GLU A 62 -14.17 -1.69 2.63
C GLU A 62 -14.38 -2.68 3.79
N LYS A 63 -13.34 -2.94 4.54
CA LYS A 63 -13.37 -3.97 5.58
C LYS A 63 -13.98 -3.49 6.90
N PHE A 64 -13.79 -2.24 7.26
CA PHE A 64 -14.22 -1.67 8.53
C PHE A 64 -15.24 -0.55 8.36
N LYS A 65 -15.90 -0.51 7.21
CA LYS A 65 -17.00 0.42 6.91
C LYS A 65 -16.61 1.89 7.14
N GLY A 66 -15.42 2.26 6.69
CA GLY A 66 -14.98 3.63 6.77
C GLY A 66 -14.68 4.13 8.18
N ASN A 67 -14.14 3.26 9.03
CA ASN A 67 -13.77 3.64 10.39
C ASN A 67 -12.85 4.85 10.39
N GLU A 68 -13.33 5.97 10.91
CA GLU A 68 -12.60 7.24 10.88
C GLU A 68 -11.30 7.21 11.70
N ASN A 69 -11.29 6.48 12.81
CA ASN A 69 -10.08 6.35 13.62
C ASN A 69 -8.99 5.60 12.86
N PHE A 70 -9.37 4.55 12.15
CA PHE A 70 -8.41 3.78 11.35
C PHE A 70 -7.85 4.61 10.21
N LYS A 71 -8.70 5.39 9.55
CA LYS A 71 -8.24 6.30 8.48
C LYS A 71 -7.24 7.31 9.03
N LYS A 72 -7.54 7.89 10.18
CA LYS A 72 -6.66 8.86 10.80
C LYS A 72 -5.31 8.24 11.16
N ILE A 73 -5.32 7.01 11.66
CA ILE A 73 -4.08 6.28 11.93
C ILE A 73 -3.25 6.17 10.66
N ILE A 74 -3.87 5.77 9.56
CA ILE A 74 -3.15 5.61 8.28
C ILE A 74 -2.60 6.95 7.80
N GLU A 75 -3.41 8.00 7.87
CA GLU A 75 -3.02 9.33 7.39
C GLU A 75 -1.84 9.92 8.17
N THR A 76 -1.72 9.58 9.44
CA THR A 76 -0.69 10.14 10.32
C THR A 76 0.50 9.21 10.55
N SER A 77 0.45 7.99 10.01
CA SER A 77 1.53 7.02 10.18
C SER A 77 2.73 7.34 9.29
N ALA A 78 3.90 6.97 9.77
CA ALA A 78 5.11 6.92 8.95
C ALA A 78 5.22 5.53 8.33
N PHE A 79 6.06 5.39 7.31
CA PHE A 79 6.39 4.11 6.72
C PHE A 79 7.88 3.87 6.79
N CYS A 80 8.27 2.61 6.93
CA CYS A 80 9.68 2.25 6.92
C CYS A 80 9.96 1.13 5.93
N SER A 81 11.17 1.14 5.39
CA SER A 81 11.65 0.12 4.46
C SER A 81 12.09 -1.14 5.21
N GLU A 82 12.43 -2.19 4.45
CA GLU A 82 13.00 -3.42 5.02
C GLU A 82 14.26 -3.15 5.84
N ASP A 83 14.99 -2.10 5.49
CA ASP A 83 16.22 -1.72 6.18
C ASP A 83 15.95 -0.79 7.38
N ASN A 84 14.71 -0.66 7.79
CA ASN A 84 14.28 0.17 8.91
C ASN A 84 14.55 1.66 8.74
N ASN A 85 14.58 2.12 7.49
CA ASN A 85 14.69 3.54 7.18
C ASN A 85 13.30 4.12 6.95
N ILE A 86 13.03 5.29 7.53
CA ILE A 86 11.79 6.01 7.27
C ILE A 86 11.80 6.48 5.81
N ILE A 87 10.73 6.24 5.10
CA ILE A 87 10.59 6.59 3.70
C ILE A 87 9.44 7.58 3.50
N SER A 88 9.66 8.52 2.60
CA SER A 88 8.68 9.59 2.35
C SER A 88 7.57 9.14 1.42
N ASP A 89 6.50 9.94 1.35
CA ASP A 89 5.34 9.61 0.51
C ASP A 89 5.66 9.54 -0.98
N ASN A 90 6.69 10.24 -1.43
CA ASN A 90 7.06 10.19 -2.85
C ASN A 90 8.13 9.14 -3.17
N TYR A 91 8.50 8.30 -2.19
CA TYR A 91 9.37 7.16 -2.46
C TYR A 91 8.69 6.20 -3.44
N GLN A 92 9.41 5.79 -4.47
CA GLN A 92 8.89 4.87 -5.50
C GLN A 92 9.17 3.43 -5.12
N ILE A 93 8.11 2.63 -5.10
CA ILE A 93 8.21 1.19 -4.83
C ILE A 93 8.40 0.50 -6.17
N THR A 94 9.49 -0.21 -6.33
CA THR A 94 9.86 -0.80 -7.63
C THR A 94 9.83 -2.32 -7.68
N LYS A 95 9.61 -2.97 -6.53
CA LYS A 95 9.61 -4.44 -6.46
C LYS A 95 8.82 -4.92 -5.25
N ASP A 96 8.51 -6.19 -5.25
CA ASP A 96 7.94 -6.87 -4.08
C ASP A 96 8.84 -6.63 -2.89
N GLN A 97 8.26 -6.24 -1.78
CA GLN A 97 9.03 -5.97 -0.58
C GLN A 97 8.14 -5.89 0.65
N LYS A 98 8.79 -5.82 1.79
CA LYS A 98 8.16 -5.62 3.07
C LYS A 98 8.26 -4.14 3.43
N ILE A 99 7.17 -3.56 3.89
CA ILE A 99 7.11 -2.17 4.34
C ILE A 99 6.38 -2.16 5.67
N GLY A 100 6.88 -1.41 6.63
CA GLY A 100 6.22 -1.27 7.92
C GLY A 100 5.40 0.00 7.99
N ILE A 101 4.22 -0.05 8.59
CA ILE A 101 3.44 1.14 8.92
C ILE A 101 3.59 1.43 10.40
N ILE A 102 4.02 2.65 10.72
CA ILE A 102 4.37 3.06 12.07
C ILE A 102 3.46 4.22 12.50
N PRO A 103 2.38 3.92 13.24
CA PRO A 103 1.52 4.97 13.76
C PRO A 103 2.24 5.83 14.79
N PRO A 104 1.79 7.08 14.99
CA PRO A 104 2.35 7.91 16.04
C PRO A 104 2.11 7.29 17.42
N ILE A 105 3.08 7.46 18.30
CA ILE A 105 3.00 6.99 19.67
C ILE A 105 2.21 8.01 20.48
N GLY A 106 1.43 7.51 21.44
CA GLY A 106 0.71 8.39 22.35
C GLY A 106 -0.67 8.80 21.88
N GLY A 107 -1.23 8.08 20.93
CA GLY A 107 -2.60 8.27 20.50
C GLY A 107 -2.85 9.62 19.86
N GLY A 108 -1.82 10.18 19.36
CA GLY A 108 -1.75 11.49 18.73
C GLY A 108 -2.95 12.00 18.06
#